data_a50d971a7927aa0fe3b1f449843e8b42
#
_entry.id   a50d971a7927aa0fe3b1f449843e8b42
#
_cell.length_a   1.000
_cell.length_b   1.000
_cell.length_c   1.000
_cell.angle_alpha   90.00
_cell.angle_beta   90.00
_cell.angle_gamma   90.00
#
_symmetry.space_group_name_H-M   'P 1'
#
loop_
_entity.id
_entity.type
_entity.pdbx_description
1 polymer ?
#
loop_
_entity_poly.entity_id
_entity_poly.type
_entity_poly.pdbx_seq_one_letter_code
_entity_poly.pdbx_strand_id
1 'polypeptide(L)'
;MTRDVALIVGGGPGISASCARLFAKSGMHVGIAARTPDKPVLQNLERTHGVRRYACDASEPAAVALLFQDVVRDLGVPTLVVHNIDGRVPGIFRKGIAEADATMAFETLQNSAFSAFLVGQQAARLMRENKPDANGTKGTIIFTNASAALKGFPTSGAFAMACQAKSGLAQSMAR
;
A
#
# COMPACT_ATOMS: atom_id res chain seq x y z
N MET A 1 4.03 27.06 -5.07
CA MET A 1 3.38 25.80 -5.48
C MET A 1 3.64 24.79 -4.38
N THR A 2 2.60 24.22 -3.78
CA THR A 2 2.74 23.10 -2.85
C THR A 2 3.25 21.90 -3.64
N ARG A 3 4.31 21.24 -3.16
CA ARG A 3 4.82 20.01 -3.81
C ARG A 3 3.81 18.88 -3.62
N ASP A 4 3.64 18.05 -4.65
CA ASP A 4 2.83 16.84 -4.56
C ASP A 4 3.39 15.87 -3.52
N VAL A 5 2.48 15.13 -2.87
CA VAL A 5 2.83 14.17 -1.81
C VAL A 5 2.53 12.75 -2.27
N ALA A 6 3.52 11.88 -2.19
CA ALA A 6 3.37 10.44 -2.40
C ALA A 6 3.49 9.68 -1.08
N LEU A 7 2.54 8.79 -0.81
CA LEU A 7 2.59 7.85 0.30
C LEU A 7 2.69 6.41 -0.21
N ILE A 8 3.71 5.68 0.25
CA ILE A 8 3.92 4.26 -0.07
C ILE A 8 3.68 3.44 1.18
N VAL A 9 2.69 2.57 1.17
CA VAL A 9 2.38 1.65 2.28
C VAL A 9 2.85 0.24 1.92
N GLY A 10 3.73 -0.32 2.75
CA GLY A 10 4.41 -1.58 2.52
C GLY A 10 5.88 -1.39 2.13
N GLY A 11 6.64 -0.68 2.97
CA GLY A 11 8.05 -0.37 2.74
C GLY A 11 8.96 -1.60 2.69
N GLY A 12 9.69 -1.76 1.58
CA GLY A 12 10.62 -2.85 1.32
C GLY A 12 11.64 -2.52 0.23
N PRO A 13 12.63 -3.40 -0.01
CA PRO A 13 13.78 -3.12 -0.90
C PRO A 13 13.44 -3.13 -2.40
N GLY A 14 12.32 -3.73 -2.80
CA GLY A 14 11.90 -3.88 -4.19
C GLY A 14 11.14 -2.67 -4.73
N ILE A 15 9.89 -2.91 -5.15
CA ILE A 15 9.00 -1.91 -5.76
C ILE A 15 8.90 -0.64 -4.92
N SER A 16 8.65 -0.78 -3.61
CA SER A 16 8.48 0.38 -2.71
C SER A 16 9.71 1.30 -2.71
N ALA A 17 10.92 0.74 -2.60
CA ALA A 17 12.14 1.54 -2.62
C ALA A 17 12.40 2.18 -3.98
N SER A 18 12.04 1.51 -5.07
CA SER A 18 12.17 2.06 -6.43
C SER A 18 11.18 3.20 -6.68
N CYS A 19 9.92 3.03 -6.26
CA CYS A 19 8.91 4.08 -6.30
C CYS A 19 9.34 5.30 -5.47
N ALA A 20 9.82 5.08 -4.24
CA ALA A 20 10.25 6.15 -3.36
C ALA A 20 11.38 6.99 -4.00
N ARG A 21 12.37 6.35 -4.60
CA ARG A 21 13.45 7.05 -5.33
C ARG A 21 12.93 7.83 -6.52
N LEU A 22 12.05 7.21 -7.31
CA LEU A 22 11.48 7.85 -8.50
C LEU A 22 10.68 9.09 -8.13
N PHE A 23 9.76 8.98 -7.17
CA PHE A 23 8.89 10.08 -6.76
C PHE A 23 9.68 11.23 -6.13
N ALA A 24 10.67 10.92 -5.28
CA ALA A 24 11.55 11.94 -4.72
C ALA A 24 12.35 12.67 -5.81
N LYS A 25 12.89 11.95 -6.81
CA LYS A 25 13.57 12.55 -7.97
C LYS A 25 12.64 13.40 -8.83
N SER A 26 11.36 13.07 -8.88
CA SER A 26 10.33 13.88 -9.57
C SER A 26 9.88 15.11 -8.77
N GLY A 27 10.50 15.36 -7.61
CA GLY A 27 10.23 16.54 -6.80
C GLY A 27 9.08 16.39 -5.81
N MET A 28 8.50 15.20 -5.65
CA MET A 28 7.45 14.95 -4.67
C MET A 28 8.01 14.88 -3.24
N HIS A 29 7.19 15.22 -2.24
CA HIS A 29 7.42 14.80 -0.86
C HIS A 29 6.98 13.34 -0.71
N VAL A 30 7.86 12.49 -0.18
CA VAL A 30 7.60 11.05 -0.12
C VAL A 30 7.56 10.55 1.31
N GLY A 31 6.43 9.93 1.68
CA GLY A 31 6.27 9.11 2.87
C GLY A 31 6.35 7.63 2.52
N ILE A 32 6.99 6.82 3.37
CA ILE A 32 7.02 5.36 3.26
C ILE A 32 6.70 4.72 4.61
N ALA A 33 5.71 3.85 4.63
CA ALA A 33 5.22 3.20 5.84
C ALA A 33 5.52 1.70 5.83
N ALA A 34 5.94 1.18 6.98
CA ALA A 34 6.20 -0.24 7.21
C ALA A 34 6.00 -0.59 8.68
N ARG A 35 5.72 -1.86 9.00
CA ARG A 35 5.70 -2.36 10.39
C ARG A 35 7.04 -2.14 11.10
N THR A 36 8.12 -2.24 10.37
CA THR A 36 9.49 -1.97 10.86
C THR A 36 10.11 -0.89 9.98
N PRO A 37 9.99 0.40 10.35
CA PRO A 37 10.49 1.52 9.55
C PRO A 37 12.02 1.64 9.57
N ASP A 38 12.69 1.01 10.54
CA ASP A 38 14.15 1.10 10.73
C ASP A 38 14.96 0.10 9.90
N LYS A 39 14.34 -0.49 8.87
CA LYS A 39 15.06 -1.31 7.90
C LYS A 39 16.16 -0.50 7.21
N PRO A 40 17.36 -1.05 7.01
CA PRO A 40 18.49 -0.32 6.39
C PRO A 40 18.15 0.35 5.06
N VAL A 41 17.33 -0.29 4.23
CA VAL A 41 16.89 0.27 2.94
C VAL A 41 16.05 1.54 3.13
N LEU A 42 15.18 1.60 4.16
CA LEU A 42 14.33 2.76 4.42
C LEU A 42 15.13 3.90 5.07
N GLN A 43 16.06 3.58 5.97
CA GLN A 43 17.02 4.56 6.52
C GLN A 43 17.87 5.17 5.40
N ASN A 44 18.32 4.36 4.45
CA ASN A 44 19.09 4.87 3.32
C ASN A 44 18.24 5.81 2.43
N LEU A 45 16.97 5.48 2.16
CA LEU A 45 16.06 6.34 1.39
C LEU A 45 15.83 7.69 2.09
N GLU A 46 15.67 7.70 3.41
CA GLU A 46 15.55 8.93 4.19
C GLU A 46 16.81 9.80 4.04
N ARG A 47 17.99 9.22 4.24
CA ARG A 47 19.26 9.94 4.18
C ARG A 47 19.60 10.47 2.77
N THR A 48 19.29 9.70 1.71
CA THR A 48 19.74 10.02 0.34
C THR A 48 18.69 10.72 -0.51
N HIS A 49 17.41 10.63 -0.16
CA HIS A 49 16.29 11.15 -0.96
C HIS A 49 15.29 11.96 -0.13
N GLY A 50 15.52 12.16 1.18
CA GLY A 50 14.61 12.89 2.05
C GLY A 50 13.24 12.22 2.25
N VAL A 51 13.17 10.89 2.05
CA VAL A 51 11.94 10.11 2.23
C VAL A 51 11.62 10.01 3.72
N ARG A 52 10.41 10.38 4.14
CA ARG A 52 9.99 10.28 5.54
C ARG A 52 9.45 8.90 5.86
N ARG A 53 9.94 8.30 6.95
CA ARG A 53 9.57 6.95 7.37
C ARG A 53 8.46 7.00 8.44
N TYR A 54 7.51 6.05 8.36
CA TYR A 54 6.43 5.89 9.31
C TYR A 54 6.31 4.44 9.76
N ALA A 55 6.01 4.24 11.04
CA ALA A 55 5.60 2.93 11.56
C ALA A 55 4.10 2.72 11.30
N CYS A 56 3.73 1.62 10.67
CA CYS A 56 2.33 1.28 10.47
C CYS A 56 2.16 -0.22 10.23
N ASP A 57 1.28 -0.85 10.99
CA ASP A 57 0.66 -2.10 10.58
C ASP A 57 -0.61 -1.77 9.78
N ALA A 58 -0.55 -1.99 8.48
CA ALA A 58 -1.64 -1.63 7.58
C ALA A 58 -2.87 -2.56 7.70
N SER A 59 -2.79 -3.65 8.46
CA SER A 59 -3.94 -4.50 8.79
C SER A 59 -4.79 -3.94 9.94
N GLU A 60 -4.30 -2.90 10.65
CA GLU A 60 -4.95 -2.30 11.80
C GLU A 60 -5.61 -0.96 11.47
N PRO A 61 -6.95 -0.83 11.59
CA PRO A 61 -7.67 0.39 11.22
C PRO A 61 -7.17 1.66 11.90
N ALA A 62 -6.88 1.57 13.20
CA ALA A 62 -6.38 2.72 13.98
C ALA A 62 -4.98 3.15 13.54
N ALA A 63 -4.09 2.19 13.23
CA ALA A 63 -2.74 2.48 12.77
C ALA A 63 -2.76 3.14 11.38
N VAL A 64 -3.65 2.71 10.49
CA VAL A 64 -3.80 3.35 9.17
C VAL A 64 -4.37 4.76 9.31
N ALA A 65 -5.37 4.97 10.16
CA ALA A 65 -5.92 6.31 10.38
C ALA A 65 -4.86 7.27 10.93
N LEU A 66 -4.05 6.84 11.91
CA LEU A 66 -2.95 7.61 12.47
C LEU A 66 -1.87 7.92 11.43
N LEU A 67 -1.49 6.92 10.60
CA LEU A 67 -0.54 7.12 9.51
C LEU A 67 -0.96 8.28 8.59
N PHE A 68 -2.22 8.31 8.16
CA PHE A 68 -2.69 9.37 7.27
C PHE A 68 -2.74 10.73 7.96
N GLN A 69 -3.09 10.79 9.26
CA GLN A 69 -3.00 12.03 10.05
C GLN A 69 -1.56 12.55 10.13
N ASP A 70 -0.61 11.68 10.44
CA ASP A 70 0.81 12.03 10.52
C ASP A 70 1.36 12.49 9.17
N VAL A 71 1.01 11.80 8.07
CA VAL A 71 1.44 12.18 6.72
C VAL A 71 0.88 13.56 6.34
N VAL A 72 -0.39 13.82 6.63
CA VAL A 72 -1.02 15.12 6.34
C VAL A 72 -0.33 16.25 7.12
N ARG A 73 -0.06 16.03 8.41
CA ARG A 73 0.65 16.99 9.27
C ARG A 73 2.05 17.29 8.76
N ASP A 74 2.78 16.25 8.34
CA ASP A 74 4.22 16.32 8.09
C ASP A 74 4.58 16.66 6.64
N LEU A 75 3.79 16.22 5.68
CA LEU A 75 4.08 16.33 4.25
C LEU A 75 2.96 17.04 3.48
N GLY A 76 1.73 17.00 3.98
CA GLY A 76 0.53 17.47 3.29
C GLY A 76 -0.37 16.33 2.81
N VAL A 77 -1.49 16.69 2.17
CA VAL A 77 -2.46 15.72 1.67
C VAL A 77 -1.86 14.93 0.50
N PRO A 78 -1.84 13.58 0.56
CA PRO A 78 -1.32 12.77 -0.54
C PRO A 78 -2.11 12.97 -1.85
N THR A 79 -1.38 13.15 -2.95
CA THR A 79 -1.92 13.12 -4.32
C THR A 79 -1.66 11.77 -4.99
N LEU A 80 -0.73 10.99 -4.45
CA LEU A 80 -0.42 9.63 -4.92
C LEU A 80 -0.27 8.68 -3.73
N VAL A 81 -1.01 7.58 -3.70
CA VAL A 81 -0.87 6.53 -2.69
C VAL A 81 -0.60 5.20 -3.37
N VAL A 82 0.45 4.50 -2.93
CA VAL A 82 0.81 3.16 -3.41
C VAL A 82 0.69 2.17 -2.25
N HIS A 83 -0.24 1.23 -2.35
CA HIS A 83 -0.31 0.07 -1.48
C HIS A 83 0.47 -1.08 -2.09
N ASN A 84 1.62 -1.43 -1.49
CA ASN A 84 2.52 -2.47 -1.97
C ASN A 84 2.77 -3.51 -0.88
N ILE A 85 1.72 -4.22 -0.50
CA ILE A 85 1.78 -5.31 0.49
C ILE A 85 1.38 -6.62 -0.18
N ASP A 86 2.27 -7.60 -0.10
CA ASP A 86 2.00 -8.98 -0.52
C ASP A 86 0.95 -9.64 0.38
N GLY A 87 1.14 -9.53 1.69
CA GLY A 87 0.23 -10.02 2.72
C GLY A 87 0.33 -11.51 3.03
N ARG A 88 1.04 -12.32 2.26
CA ARG A 88 1.21 -13.75 2.54
C ARG A 88 1.90 -13.96 3.88
N VAL A 89 1.35 -14.88 4.68
CA VAL A 89 1.98 -15.31 5.93
C VAL A 89 2.89 -16.51 5.70
N PRO A 90 3.97 -16.67 6.50
CA PRO A 90 4.81 -17.86 6.42
C PRO A 90 3.96 -19.13 6.60
N GLY A 91 4.22 -20.17 5.80
CA GLY A 91 3.50 -21.44 5.88
C GLY A 91 2.28 -21.59 4.98
N ILE A 92 1.65 -20.48 4.51
CA ILE A 92 0.53 -20.57 3.56
C ILE A 92 0.99 -20.86 2.11
N PHE A 93 2.27 -20.63 1.84
CA PHE A 93 2.81 -20.74 0.50
C PHE A 93 2.97 -22.20 0.06
N ARG A 94 2.58 -22.51 -1.18
CA ARG A 94 2.64 -23.85 -1.79
C ARG A 94 1.79 -24.91 -1.08
N LYS A 95 0.75 -24.51 -0.34
CA LYS A 95 -0.25 -25.42 0.22
C LYS A 95 -1.43 -25.55 -0.74
N GLY A 96 -1.88 -26.78 -0.99
CA GLY A 96 -3.17 -27.04 -1.60
C GLY A 96 -4.31 -26.55 -0.70
N ILE A 97 -5.50 -26.44 -1.24
CA ILE A 97 -6.63 -25.89 -0.46
C ILE A 97 -7.00 -26.81 0.72
N ALA A 98 -6.83 -28.12 0.57
CA ALA A 98 -7.14 -29.11 1.59
C ALA A 98 -6.16 -29.05 2.78
N GLU A 99 -4.91 -28.61 2.54
CA GLU A 99 -3.85 -28.54 3.55
C GLU A 99 -3.62 -27.11 4.06
N ALA A 100 -4.32 -26.11 3.50
CA ALA A 100 -4.17 -24.74 3.90
C ALA A 100 -4.82 -24.50 5.28
N ASP A 101 -4.06 -23.91 6.19
CA ASP A 101 -4.58 -23.50 7.50
C ASP A 101 -5.55 -22.31 7.34
N ALA A 102 -6.74 -22.42 7.93
CA ALA A 102 -7.79 -21.40 7.82
C ALA A 102 -7.40 -20.06 8.46
N THR A 103 -6.68 -20.10 9.60
CA THR A 103 -6.20 -18.88 10.28
C THR A 103 -5.17 -18.17 9.43
N MET A 104 -4.21 -18.87 8.86
CA MET A 104 -3.22 -18.29 7.93
C MET A 104 -3.88 -17.75 6.65
N ALA A 105 -4.93 -18.39 6.16
CA ALA A 105 -5.70 -17.92 5.01
C ALA A 105 -6.39 -16.59 5.35
N PHE A 106 -7.02 -16.50 6.52
CA PHE A 106 -7.66 -15.27 7.01
C PHE A 106 -6.63 -14.13 7.21
N GLU A 107 -5.52 -14.41 7.87
CA GLU A 107 -4.43 -13.45 8.06
C GLU A 107 -3.87 -12.94 6.71
N THR A 108 -3.77 -13.82 5.71
CA THR A 108 -3.35 -13.42 4.35
C THR A 108 -4.35 -12.43 3.72
N LEU A 109 -5.65 -12.67 3.88
CA LEU A 109 -6.69 -11.75 3.44
C LEU A 109 -6.63 -10.41 4.19
N GLN A 110 -6.47 -10.47 5.51
CA GLN A 110 -6.35 -9.29 6.37
C GLN A 110 -5.14 -8.44 5.99
N ASN A 111 -3.96 -9.07 5.88
CA ASN A 111 -2.72 -8.38 5.55
C ASN A 111 -2.71 -7.81 4.11
N SER A 112 -3.40 -8.43 3.17
CA SER A 112 -3.36 -8.05 1.76
C SER A 112 -4.59 -7.25 1.33
N ALA A 113 -5.77 -7.86 1.35
CA ALA A 113 -6.98 -7.24 0.81
C ALA A 113 -7.60 -6.22 1.77
N PHE A 114 -7.72 -6.57 3.05
CA PHE A 114 -8.30 -5.66 4.04
C PHE A 114 -7.39 -4.45 4.29
N SER A 115 -6.08 -4.64 4.35
CA SER A 115 -5.15 -3.51 4.43
C SER A 115 -5.25 -2.58 3.21
N ALA A 116 -5.45 -3.14 2.00
CA ALA A 116 -5.68 -2.34 0.80
C ALA A 116 -6.99 -1.52 0.90
N PHE A 117 -8.05 -2.13 1.46
CA PHE A 117 -9.30 -1.42 1.72
C PHE A 117 -9.09 -0.25 2.69
N LEU A 118 -8.41 -0.47 3.82
CA LEU A 118 -8.18 0.57 4.82
C LEU A 118 -7.37 1.74 4.26
N VAL A 119 -6.29 1.44 3.55
CA VAL A 119 -5.44 2.45 2.90
C VAL A 119 -6.21 3.19 1.81
N GLY A 120 -6.93 2.47 0.94
CA GLY A 120 -7.75 3.04 -0.12
C GLY A 120 -8.85 3.95 0.42
N GLN A 121 -9.52 3.54 1.52
CA GLN A 121 -10.56 4.32 2.17
C GLN A 121 -10.03 5.66 2.70
N GLN A 122 -8.90 5.66 3.42
CA GLN A 122 -8.32 6.90 3.93
C GLN A 122 -7.81 7.81 2.80
N ALA A 123 -7.15 7.23 1.80
CA ALA A 123 -6.71 7.97 0.63
C ALA A 123 -7.90 8.62 -0.11
N ALA A 124 -8.97 7.88 -0.38
CA ALA A 124 -10.14 8.39 -1.07
C ALA A 124 -10.85 9.52 -0.28
N ARG A 125 -10.96 9.37 1.06
CA ARG A 125 -11.53 10.41 1.93
C ARG A 125 -10.79 11.74 1.81
N LEU A 126 -9.47 11.71 1.75
CA LEU A 126 -8.65 12.93 1.65
C LEU A 126 -8.62 13.46 0.21
N MET A 127 -8.38 12.59 -0.78
CA MET A 127 -8.19 13.00 -2.16
C MET A 127 -9.44 13.62 -2.79
N ARG A 128 -10.65 13.19 -2.40
CA ARG A 128 -11.89 13.79 -2.94
C ARG A 128 -12.05 15.27 -2.61
N GLU A 129 -11.37 15.76 -1.57
CA GLU A 129 -11.37 17.18 -1.16
C GLU A 129 -10.25 17.98 -1.87
N ASN A 130 -9.33 17.33 -2.58
CA ASN A 130 -8.31 18.01 -3.35
C ASN A 130 -8.91 18.81 -4.53
N LYS A 131 -8.24 19.88 -4.90
CA LYS A 131 -8.52 20.55 -6.17
C LYS A 131 -8.08 19.64 -7.31
N PRO A 132 -8.88 19.50 -8.38
CA PRO A 132 -8.44 18.76 -9.55
C PRO A 132 -7.17 19.34 -10.17
N ASP A 133 -6.31 18.48 -10.71
CA ASP A 133 -5.20 18.88 -11.57
C ASP A 133 -5.68 19.30 -12.98
N ALA A 134 -4.74 19.57 -13.89
CA ALA A 134 -5.05 19.96 -15.26
C ALA A 134 -5.83 18.87 -16.06
N ASN A 135 -5.78 17.61 -15.61
CA ASN A 135 -6.49 16.48 -16.21
C ASN A 135 -7.82 16.18 -15.50
N GLY A 136 -8.21 16.98 -14.50
CA GLY A 136 -9.39 16.76 -13.69
C GLY A 136 -9.22 15.71 -12.58
N THR A 137 -7.98 15.25 -12.32
CA THR A 137 -7.67 14.22 -11.34
C THR A 137 -7.42 14.84 -9.97
N LYS A 138 -8.06 14.30 -8.93
CA LYS A 138 -7.89 14.73 -7.54
C LYS A 138 -6.84 13.94 -6.76
N GLY A 139 -6.36 12.85 -7.34
CA GLY A 139 -5.34 11.95 -6.79
C GLY A 139 -5.36 10.58 -7.46
N THR A 140 -4.31 9.81 -7.20
CA THR A 140 -4.15 8.45 -7.76
C THR A 140 -3.86 7.45 -6.66
N ILE A 141 -4.56 6.32 -6.66
CA ILE A 141 -4.35 5.20 -5.75
C ILE A 141 -3.94 3.98 -6.56
N ILE A 142 -2.79 3.40 -6.22
CA ILE A 142 -2.23 2.22 -6.90
C ILE A 142 -2.18 1.05 -5.91
N PHE A 143 -2.80 -0.05 -6.27
CA PHE A 143 -2.68 -1.33 -5.57
C PHE A 143 -1.79 -2.26 -6.38
N THR A 144 -0.61 -2.62 -5.86
CA THR A 144 0.18 -3.67 -6.50
C THR A 144 -0.51 -5.01 -6.37
N ASN A 145 -0.42 -5.82 -7.39
CA ASN A 145 -1.07 -7.12 -7.44
C ASN A 145 -0.17 -8.16 -8.13
N ALA A 146 -0.66 -9.37 -8.33
CA ALA A 146 0.05 -10.47 -8.97
C ALA A 146 -0.82 -11.15 -10.03
N SER A 147 -0.24 -12.05 -10.81
CA SER A 147 -0.97 -12.84 -11.81
C SER A 147 -2.13 -13.66 -11.21
N ALA A 148 -2.09 -13.93 -9.90
CA ALA A 148 -3.18 -14.56 -9.15
C ALA A 148 -4.46 -13.69 -9.09
N ALA A 149 -4.38 -12.42 -9.45
CA ALA A 149 -5.54 -11.54 -9.65
C ALA A 149 -6.32 -11.85 -10.95
N LEU A 150 -5.69 -12.54 -11.89
CA LEU A 150 -6.28 -12.88 -13.19
C LEU A 150 -6.68 -14.34 -13.28
N LYS A 151 -5.93 -15.23 -12.60
CA LYS A 151 -6.21 -16.68 -12.59
C LYS A 151 -5.72 -17.32 -11.29
N GLY A 152 -6.42 -18.34 -10.81
CA GLY A 152 -5.98 -19.17 -9.69
C GLY A 152 -4.83 -20.10 -10.07
N PHE A 153 -4.03 -20.48 -9.07
CA PHE A 153 -2.98 -21.50 -9.18
C PHE A 153 -3.22 -22.58 -8.13
N PRO A 154 -2.93 -23.87 -8.39
CA PRO A 154 -3.32 -24.98 -7.50
C PRO A 154 -2.86 -24.87 -6.06
N THR A 155 -1.73 -24.22 -5.79
CA THR A 155 -1.12 -24.14 -4.45
C THR A 155 -1.09 -22.71 -3.90
N SER A 156 -2.03 -21.88 -4.30
CA SER A 156 -2.05 -20.46 -3.87
C SER A 156 -3.46 -19.91 -3.62
N GLY A 157 -4.39 -20.75 -3.15
CA GLY A 157 -5.80 -20.37 -2.99
C GLY A 157 -6.02 -19.14 -2.13
N ALA A 158 -5.45 -19.08 -0.93
CA ALA A 158 -5.57 -17.93 -0.03
C ALA A 158 -4.97 -16.65 -0.65
N PHE A 159 -3.83 -16.75 -1.31
CA PHE A 159 -3.20 -15.62 -2.00
C PHE A 159 -4.03 -15.16 -3.20
N ALA A 160 -4.58 -16.10 -3.97
CA ALA A 160 -5.46 -15.79 -5.10
C ALA A 160 -6.72 -15.05 -4.65
N MET A 161 -7.37 -15.51 -3.55
CA MET A 161 -8.50 -14.79 -2.95
C MET A 161 -8.15 -13.34 -2.62
N ALA A 162 -7.00 -13.11 -1.97
CA ALA A 162 -6.56 -11.75 -1.63
C ALA A 162 -6.26 -10.89 -2.86
N CYS A 163 -5.65 -11.46 -3.89
CA CYS A 163 -5.36 -10.78 -5.15
C CYS A 163 -6.65 -10.40 -5.89
N GLN A 164 -7.62 -11.31 -5.99
CA GLN A 164 -8.91 -11.07 -6.61
C GLN A 164 -9.71 -10.00 -5.85
N ALA A 165 -9.70 -10.07 -4.52
CA ALA A 165 -10.37 -9.07 -3.66
C ALA A 165 -9.77 -7.66 -3.88
N LYS A 166 -8.45 -7.51 -3.99
CA LYS A 166 -7.82 -6.21 -4.33
C LYS A 166 -8.23 -5.72 -5.73
N SER A 167 -8.36 -6.61 -6.71
CA SER A 167 -8.84 -6.23 -8.03
C SER A 167 -10.28 -5.74 -8.01
N GLY A 168 -11.17 -6.42 -7.29
CA GLY A 168 -12.55 -6.00 -7.11
C GLY A 168 -12.67 -4.66 -6.39
N LEU A 169 -11.85 -4.45 -5.33
CA LEU A 169 -11.74 -3.16 -4.65
C LEU A 169 -11.34 -2.04 -5.60
N ALA A 170 -10.25 -2.22 -6.36
CA ALA A 170 -9.74 -1.21 -7.29
C ALA A 170 -10.78 -0.85 -8.36
N GLN A 171 -11.48 -1.84 -8.91
CA GLN A 171 -12.55 -1.63 -9.90
C GLN A 171 -13.74 -0.86 -9.30
N SER A 172 -14.13 -1.19 -8.07
CA SER A 172 -15.21 -0.49 -7.36
C SER A 172 -14.85 0.97 -7.06
N MET A 173 -13.60 1.23 -6.69
CA MET A 173 -13.13 2.60 -6.39
C MET A 173 -12.94 3.46 -7.64
N ALA A 174 -12.78 2.86 -8.82
CA ALA A 174 -12.62 3.58 -10.09
C ALA A 174 -13.96 4.04 -10.72
N ARG A 175 -15.10 3.68 -10.13
CA ARG A 175 -16.46 4.07 -10.58
C ARG A 175 -16.98 5.27 -9.82
#